data_c24abb9659e7d2513ebecccc0dca0170
#
_entry.id   c24abb9659e7d2513ebecccc0dca0170
#
_cell.length_a   1.000
_cell.length_b   1.000
_cell.length_c   1.000
_cell.angle_alpha   90.00
_cell.angle_beta   90.00
_cell.angle_gamma   90.00
#
_symmetry.space_group_name_H-M   'P 1'
#
loop_
_entity.id
_entity.type
_entity.pdbx_description
1 polymer ?
#
loop_
_entity_poly.entity_id
_entity_poly.type
_entity_poly.pdbx_seq_one_letter_code
_entity_poly.pdbx_strand_id
1 'polypeptide(L)'
;MVVMSCAHSAYPAHTLALRARRGINPLRSISPVSVSVTHHHHDHPFVPEVEKAVDSLYSEFRAVDNLVARNTARVLRAFQNARVGSHHFGGSTGYGHEDAGGREALDQAFAEIFGAESAIVRSQLLAVAGAPYDTLEEVIGIRDSYGLGSLQDFGVKYREVPLAEDGGLDWNVLEGAVTAQTRCALIQRSCGYSWRRSLSVDEIARAIKMIKMQNPNCVVMVDNCYGEFVETIEPPMVGADLIAGSLIKNPGGTIAPCGGYVAGKGKWVKAAAARLSAPGLGIDCGSTPGDVMRAYFQGLFLSPQMVGEAIKGGFLIAEVMASRGYKVQPLPRVPRHDTVQAVELGSRERLLAFCEAVQRSSPVGSFTKPIVGSTPGYASEVIFADGTFIDGSTSELSCDGPLREPYAVYCQGGTHWTQWALVLGDVLKSI
;
A
#
# COMPACT_ATOMS: atom_id res chain seq x y z
N MET A 1 -45.76 -33.72 -5.05
CA MET A 1 -47.07 -33.13 -5.38
C MET A 1 -47.58 -32.45 -4.12
N VAL A 2 -47.31 -31.16 -3.96
CA VAL A 2 -48.13 -30.17 -3.28
C VAL A 2 -47.74 -28.83 -3.84
N VAL A 3 -48.66 -28.22 -4.56
CA VAL A 3 -48.58 -26.89 -5.10
C VAL A 3 -49.02 -25.92 -4.01
N MET A 4 -48.21 -24.89 -3.69
CA MET A 4 -48.70 -23.73 -2.95
C MET A 4 -48.44 -22.47 -3.79
N SER A 5 -49.53 -21.94 -4.28
CA SER A 5 -49.70 -20.64 -4.91
C SER A 5 -49.45 -19.54 -3.87
N CYS A 6 -48.63 -18.55 -4.20
CA CYS A 6 -48.60 -17.29 -3.49
C CYS A 6 -49.04 -16.17 -4.41
N ALA A 7 -50.13 -15.52 -3.96
CA ALA A 7 -50.84 -14.47 -4.66
C ALA A 7 -50.04 -13.18 -4.75
N HIS A 8 -50.20 -12.51 -5.92
CA HIS A 8 -49.79 -11.13 -6.17
C HIS A 8 -50.62 -10.16 -5.30
N SER A 9 -49.94 -9.36 -4.51
CA SER A 9 -50.51 -8.17 -3.89
C SER A 9 -50.08 -6.95 -4.71
N ALA A 10 -51.02 -6.40 -5.47
CA ALA A 10 -50.87 -5.15 -6.18
C ALA A 10 -51.10 -3.99 -5.21
N TYR A 11 -50.14 -3.07 -5.10
CA TYR A 11 -50.33 -1.78 -4.44
C TYR A 11 -50.90 -0.76 -5.45
N PRO A 12 -51.92 0.03 -5.08
CA PRO A 12 -52.52 1.02 -5.97
C PRO A 12 -51.65 2.27 -6.07
N ALA A 13 -51.50 2.74 -7.30
CA ALA A 13 -50.88 4.02 -7.63
C ALA A 13 -51.75 5.17 -7.13
N HIS A 14 -51.32 5.95 -6.16
CA HIS A 14 -51.89 7.22 -5.80
C HIS A 14 -51.36 8.32 -6.71
N THR A 15 -52.20 8.75 -7.61
CA THR A 15 -52.03 9.96 -8.42
C THR A 15 -52.20 11.19 -7.53
N LEU A 16 -51.13 11.87 -7.19
CA LEU A 16 -51.14 13.17 -6.51
C LEU A 16 -51.29 14.28 -7.56
N ALA A 17 -52.50 14.86 -7.65
CA ALA A 17 -52.77 16.05 -8.44
C ALA A 17 -52.06 17.27 -7.81
N LEU A 18 -51.14 17.87 -8.55
CA LEU A 18 -50.51 19.15 -8.23
C LEU A 18 -51.54 20.28 -8.34
N ARG A 19 -51.99 20.80 -7.20
CA ARG A 19 -52.66 22.10 -7.10
C ARG A 19 -51.60 23.19 -7.01
N ALA A 20 -51.37 23.88 -8.10
CA ALA A 20 -50.68 25.16 -8.10
C ALA A 20 -51.50 26.21 -7.37
N ARG A 21 -50.99 26.79 -6.29
CA ARG A 21 -51.34 28.16 -5.87
C ARG A 21 -50.34 28.72 -4.83
N ARG A 22 -49.78 29.86 -5.25
CA ARG A 22 -49.44 31.07 -4.49
C ARG A 22 -48.04 31.18 -3.87
N GLY A 23 -47.39 32.24 -4.31
CA GLY A 23 -46.55 33.09 -3.45
C GLY A 23 -45.08 32.73 -3.45
N ILE A 24 -44.35 33.20 -4.48
CA ILE A 24 -42.90 33.33 -4.38
C ILE A 24 -42.62 34.46 -3.41
N ASN A 25 -42.31 34.12 -2.16
CA ASN A 25 -41.66 35.07 -1.27
C ASN A 25 -40.25 35.37 -1.81
N PRO A 26 -39.85 36.66 -1.89
CA PRO A 26 -38.48 36.98 -2.30
C PRO A 26 -37.48 36.33 -1.30
N LEU A 27 -36.51 35.65 -1.88
CA LEU A 27 -35.39 35.08 -1.16
C LEU A 27 -34.81 36.14 -0.19
N ARG A 28 -35.01 35.94 1.10
CA ARG A 28 -34.22 36.67 2.10
C ARG A 28 -32.76 36.49 1.73
N SER A 29 -32.05 37.58 1.53
CA SER A 29 -30.60 37.58 1.40
C SER A 29 -30.03 36.88 2.63
N ILE A 30 -29.47 35.68 2.42
CA ILE A 30 -28.68 35.03 3.44
C ILE A 30 -27.42 35.89 3.53
N SER A 31 -27.31 36.67 4.60
CA SER A 31 -26.07 37.33 4.94
C SER A 31 -24.98 36.25 5.02
N PRO A 32 -23.79 36.49 4.47
CA PRO A 32 -22.71 35.53 4.60
C PRO A 32 -22.49 35.25 6.10
N VAL A 33 -22.64 34.00 6.50
CA VAL A 33 -22.25 33.57 7.83
C VAL A 33 -20.75 33.76 7.90
N SER A 34 -20.32 34.87 8.49
CA SER A 34 -18.93 35.03 8.86
C SER A 34 -18.68 34.01 9.96
N VAL A 35 -18.05 32.90 9.61
CA VAL A 35 -17.44 32.00 10.59
C VAL A 35 -16.28 32.79 11.19
N SER A 36 -16.55 33.52 12.26
CA SER A 36 -15.47 34.05 13.10
C SER A 36 -14.80 32.85 13.75
N VAL A 37 -13.69 32.42 13.19
CA VAL A 37 -12.76 31.57 13.91
C VAL A 37 -12.24 32.45 15.04
N THR A 38 -12.85 32.34 16.21
CA THR A 38 -12.28 32.93 17.44
C THR A 38 -10.98 32.17 17.66
N HIS A 39 -9.86 32.83 17.34
CA HIS A 39 -8.54 32.37 17.76
C HIS A 39 -8.51 32.46 19.28
N HIS A 40 -8.91 31.38 19.97
CA HIS A 40 -8.49 31.16 21.32
C HIS A 40 -6.98 30.96 21.26
N HIS A 41 -6.23 31.99 21.60
CA HIS A 41 -4.80 31.90 21.88
C HIS A 41 -4.65 31.02 23.10
N HIS A 42 -4.62 29.69 22.93
CA HIS A 42 -4.00 28.71 23.83
C HIS A 42 -4.48 27.33 23.39
N ASP A 43 -3.52 26.51 23.07
CA ASP A 43 -3.49 25.10 22.72
C ASP A 43 -3.42 24.81 21.22
N HIS A 44 -2.25 25.16 20.63
CA HIS A 44 -1.88 24.50 19.38
C HIS A 44 -1.73 23.00 19.67
N PRO A 45 -2.38 22.10 18.90
CA PRO A 45 -2.39 20.67 19.20
C PRO A 45 -1.01 20.02 19.09
N PHE A 46 -0.05 20.70 18.47
CA PHE A 46 1.30 20.18 18.25
C PHE A 46 2.31 20.82 19.19
N VAL A 47 3.33 20.06 19.57
CA VAL A 47 4.48 20.62 20.28
C VAL A 47 5.27 21.57 19.36
N PRO A 48 5.96 22.60 19.89
CA PRO A 48 6.58 23.66 19.07
C PRO A 48 7.54 23.15 17.99
N GLU A 49 8.25 22.08 18.24
CA GLU A 49 9.19 21.49 17.29
C GLU A 49 8.48 20.86 16.08
N VAL A 50 7.35 20.20 16.32
CA VAL A 50 6.51 19.62 15.26
C VAL A 50 5.84 20.73 14.45
N GLU A 51 5.34 21.78 15.11
CA GLU A 51 4.76 22.95 14.45
C GLU A 51 5.77 23.61 13.50
N LYS A 52 6.98 23.89 13.99
CA LYS A 52 8.07 24.44 13.17
C LYS A 52 8.40 23.56 11.96
N ALA A 53 8.42 22.24 12.13
CA ALA A 53 8.66 21.30 11.02
C ALA A 53 7.53 21.37 9.99
N VAL A 54 6.27 21.39 10.42
CA VAL A 54 5.10 21.52 9.53
C VAL A 54 5.19 22.78 8.70
N ASP A 55 5.46 23.94 9.34
CA ASP A 55 5.58 25.23 8.65
C ASP A 55 6.70 25.20 7.59
N SER A 56 7.78 24.51 7.88
CA SER A 56 8.92 24.39 6.96
C SER A 56 8.69 23.46 5.77
N LEU A 57 7.68 22.58 5.82
CA LEU A 57 7.37 21.54 4.82
C LEU A 57 6.25 21.94 3.86
N TYR A 58 5.81 23.18 3.85
CA TYR A 58 4.68 23.62 3.04
C TYR A 58 4.86 23.33 1.53
N SER A 59 6.06 23.54 1.00
CA SER A 59 6.36 23.26 -0.41
C SER A 59 6.30 21.78 -0.76
N GLU A 60 6.81 20.95 0.12
CA GLU A 60 6.80 19.48 -0.02
C GLU A 60 5.36 18.96 0.05
N PHE A 61 4.58 19.42 1.01
CA PHE A 61 3.17 19.03 1.14
C PHE A 61 2.37 19.41 -0.11
N ARG A 62 2.60 20.62 -0.66
CA ARG A 62 1.96 21.05 -1.90
C ARG A 62 2.38 20.20 -3.12
N ALA A 63 3.64 19.78 -3.18
CA ALA A 63 4.11 18.89 -4.23
C ALA A 63 3.42 17.52 -4.15
N VAL A 64 3.23 17.00 -2.93
CA VAL A 64 2.47 15.76 -2.69
C VAL A 64 1.00 15.92 -3.08
N ASP A 65 0.35 17.05 -2.77
CA ASP A 65 -1.04 17.29 -3.19
C ASP A 65 -1.20 17.27 -4.72
N ASN A 66 -0.22 17.79 -5.45
CA ASN A 66 -0.20 17.71 -6.91
C ASN A 66 -0.02 16.27 -7.41
N LEU A 67 0.79 15.45 -6.74
CA LEU A 67 0.93 14.03 -7.02
C LEU A 67 -0.39 13.29 -6.79
N VAL A 68 -1.03 13.53 -5.65
CA VAL A 68 -2.34 12.97 -5.31
C VAL A 68 -3.36 13.31 -6.41
N ALA A 69 -3.46 14.56 -6.82
CA ALA A 69 -4.40 14.98 -7.86
C ALA A 69 -4.19 14.22 -9.18
N ARG A 70 -2.94 14.05 -9.62
CA ARG A 70 -2.61 13.28 -10.83
C ARG A 70 -2.99 11.81 -10.71
N ASN A 71 -2.64 11.18 -9.61
CA ASN A 71 -2.93 9.77 -9.36
C ASN A 71 -4.45 9.54 -9.19
N THR A 72 -5.16 10.42 -8.50
CA THR A 72 -6.63 10.37 -8.40
C THR A 72 -7.29 10.47 -9.78
N ALA A 73 -6.81 11.38 -10.64
CA ALA A 73 -7.32 11.49 -12.01
C ALA A 73 -7.08 10.21 -12.82
N ARG A 74 -5.94 9.53 -12.61
CA ARG A 74 -5.63 8.22 -13.21
C ARG A 74 -6.60 7.15 -12.75
N VAL A 75 -6.87 7.06 -11.45
CA VAL A 75 -7.82 6.10 -10.88
C VAL A 75 -9.25 6.37 -11.38
N LEU A 76 -9.70 7.63 -11.37
CA LEU A 76 -11.03 8.00 -11.88
C LEU A 76 -11.20 7.58 -13.34
N ARG A 77 -10.20 7.81 -14.19
CA ARG A 77 -10.24 7.41 -15.60
C ARG A 77 -10.36 5.90 -15.74
N ALA A 78 -9.57 5.14 -15.01
CA ALA A 78 -9.63 3.69 -15.04
C ALA A 78 -11.00 3.16 -14.61
N PHE A 79 -11.61 3.75 -13.58
CA PHE A 79 -12.96 3.40 -13.13
C PHE A 79 -14.01 3.72 -14.19
N GLN A 80 -13.89 4.87 -14.87
CA GLN A 80 -14.78 5.24 -15.99
C GLN A 80 -14.64 4.25 -17.16
N ASN A 81 -13.41 3.89 -17.53
CA ASN A 81 -13.14 2.95 -18.62
C ASN A 81 -13.61 1.52 -18.29
N ALA A 82 -13.42 1.07 -17.06
CA ALA A 82 -13.96 -0.18 -16.55
C ALA A 82 -15.48 -0.12 -16.28
N ARG A 83 -16.12 1.05 -16.49
CA ARG A 83 -17.55 1.29 -16.29
C ARG A 83 -18.05 0.85 -14.91
N VAL A 84 -17.25 1.11 -13.86
CA VAL A 84 -17.57 0.71 -12.49
C VAL A 84 -18.93 1.26 -12.05
N GLY A 85 -19.80 0.36 -11.60
CA GLY A 85 -21.15 0.69 -11.12
C GLY A 85 -21.53 -0.12 -9.89
N SER A 86 -22.58 0.26 -9.20
CA SER A 86 -23.03 -0.37 -7.95
C SER A 86 -23.32 -1.88 -8.08
N HIS A 87 -23.67 -2.35 -9.28
CA HIS A 87 -23.86 -3.78 -9.54
C HIS A 87 -22.59 -4.61 -9.40
N HIS A 88 -21.41 -4.00 -9.54
CA HIS A 88 -20.13 -4.67 -9.35
C HIS A 88 -19.79 -4.94 -7.86
N PHE A 89 -20.52 -4.36 -6.92
CA PHE A 89 -20.27 -4.53 -5.49
C PHE A 89 -21.02 -5.74 -4.89
N GLY A 90 -21.68 -6.53 -5.73
CA GLY A 90 -22.22 -7.82 -5.36
C GLY A 90 -21.10 -8.84 -5.14
N GLY A 91 -21.31 -9.82 -4.25
CA GLY A 91 -20.38 -10.93 -4.08
C GLY A 91 -20.54 -11.97 -5.19
N SER A 92 -19.47 -12.70 -5.45
CA SER A 92 -19.52 -13.89 -6.30
C SER A 92 -19.62 -15.16 -5.45
N THR A 93 -20.32 -16.18 -5.97
CA THR A 93 -20.45 -17.47 -5.32
C THR A 93 -19.84 -18.57 -6.20
N GLY A 94 -18.96 -19.39 -5.61
CA GLY A 94 -18.44 -20.58 -6.26
C GLY A 94 -17.66 -20.30 -7.53
N TYR A 95 -18.24 -20.60 -8.67
CA TYR A 95 -17.58 -20.47 -9.98
C TYR A 95 -17.61 -19.05 -10.58
N GLY A 96 -18.08 -18.06 -9.85
CA GLY A 96 -18.00 -16.67 -10.27
C GLY A 96 -18.90 -16.24 -11.41
N HIS A 97 -19.87 -17.06 -11.81
CA HIS A 97 -20.76 -16.78 -12.94
C HIS A 97 -21.74 -15.62 -12.68
N GLU A 98 -21.93 -15.22 -11.44
CA GLU A 98 -22.99 -14.33 -11.00
C GLU A 98 -22.48 -13.08 -10.30
N ASP A 99 -21.22 -12.67 -10.52
CA ASP A 99 -20.67 -11.50 -9.83
C ASP A 99 -20.94 -10.16 -10.57
N ALA A 100 -21.78 -10.19 -11.57
CA ALA A 100 -22.11 -9.03 -12.41
C ALA A 100 -20.87 -8.34 -13.03
N GLY A 101 -19.74 -9.07 -13.18
CA GLY A 101 -18.50 -8.57 -13.77
C GLY A 101 -17.63 -7.75 -12.78
N GLY A 102 -17.89 -7.84 -11.48
CA GLY A 102 -17.15 -7.05 -10.47
C GLY A 102 -15.67 -7.38 -10.42
N ARG A 103 -15.28 -8.65 -10.50
CA ARG A 103 -13.87 -9.08 -10.53
C ARG A 103 -13.16 -8.61 -11.79
N GLU A 104 -13.81 -8.75 -12.94
CA GLU A 104 -13.28 -8.33 -14.23
C GLU A 104 -13.11 -6.80 -14.28
N ALA A 105 -14.08 -6.04 -13.80
CA ALA A 105 -14.00 -4.59 -13.74
C ALA A 105 -12.88 -4.11 -12.80
N LEU A 106 -12.68 -4.79 -11.66
CA LEU A 106 -11.59 -4.50 -10.75
C LEU A 106 -10.22 -4.85 -11.37
N ASP A 107 -10.09 -6.03 -11.97
CA ASP A 107 -8.88 -6.48 -12.66
C ASP A 107 -8.53 -5.51 -13.81
N GLN A 108 -9.52 -5.07 -14.60
CA GLN A 108 -9.34 -4.08 -15.66
C GLN A 108 -8.88 -2.73 -15.11
N ALA A 109 -9.50 -2.23 -14.04
CA ALA A 109 -9.12 -0.97 -13.42
C ALA A 109 -7.67 -1.03 -12.90
N PHE A 110 -7.28 -2.11 -12.24
CA PHE A 110 -5.90 -2.31 -11.80
C PHE A 110 -4.93 -2.36 -12.98
N ALA A 111 -5.24 -3.11 -14.04
CA ALA A 111 -4.37 -3.18 -15.22
C ALA A 111 -4.13 -1.78 -15.81
N GLU A 112 -5.17 -0.98 -15.98
CA GLU A 112 -5.05 0.37 -16.53
C GLU A 112 -4.27 1.32 -15.60
N ILE A 113 -4.55 1.32 -14.29
CA ILE A 113 -3.88 2.16 -13.31
C ILE A 113 -2.37 1.89 -13.31
N PHE A 114 -1.97 0.63 -13.36
CA PHE A 114 -0.56 0.24 -13.31
C PHE A 114 0.10 0.14 -14.70
N GLY A 115 -0.63 0.42 -15.78
CA GLY A 115 -0.11 0.33 -17.15
C GLY A 115 0.28 -1.10 -17.55
N ALA A 116 -0.46 -2.07 -17.06
CA ALA A 116 -0.26 -3.50 -17.30
C ALA A 116 -1.20 -4.03 -18.40
N GLU A 117 -0.80 -5.10 -19.09
CA GLU A 117 -1.68 -5.78 -20.06
C GLU A 117 -2.85 -6.49 -19.36
N SER A 118 -2.64 -6.95 -18.12
CA SER A 118 -3.62 -7.68 -17.32
C SER A 118 -3.30 -7.54 -15.85
N ALA A 119 -4.29 -7.75 -14.98
CA ALA A 119 -4.15 -7.84 -13.54
C ALA A 119 -5.06 -8.92 -12.96
N ILE A 120 -4.74 -9.36 -11.74
CA ILE A 120 -5.59 -10.22 -10.90
C ILE A 120 -5.60 -9.63 -9.50
N VAL A 121 -6.79 -9.40 -8.96
CA VAL A 121 -7.01 -8.87 -7.61
C VAL A 121 -7.92 -9.83 -6.87
N ARG A 122 -7.40 -10.46 -5.79
CA ARG A 122 -8.13 -11.50 -5.04
C ARG A 122 -7.86 -11.40 -3.55
N SER A 123 -8.75 -11.96 -2.77
CA SER A 123 -8.64 -12.02 -1.30
C SER A 123 -7.52 -12.97 -0.82
N GLN A 124 -7.07 -13.87 -1.66
CA GLN A 124 -5.91 -14.73 -1.40
C GLN A 124 -4.95 -14.63 -2.58
N LEU A 125 -3.78 -14.09 -2.34
CA LEU A 125 -2.70 -14.05 -3.31
C LEU A 125 -1.43 -14.58 -2.67
N LEU A 126 -0.84 -15.61 -3.31
CA LEU A 126 0.47 -16.11 -2.90
C LEU A 126 1.53 -15.11 -3.36
N ALA A 127 2.26 -14.51 -2.41
CA ALA A 127 3.39 -13.65 -2.72
C ALA A 127 4.48 -14.49 -3.41
N VAL A 128 4.74 -14.20 -4.67
CA VAL A 128 5.90 -14.73 -5.40
C VAL A 128 6.94 -13.62 -5.38
N ALA A 129 7.86 -13.79 -4.62
CA ALA A 129 8.66 -12.91 -3.85
C ALA A 129 9.99 -12.48 -4.45
N GLY A 130 10.60 -11.46 -3.93
CA GLY A 130 11.82 -10.78 -4.25
C GLY A 130 12.99 -11.01 -3.34
N ALA A 131 14.09 -10.31 -3.62
CA ALA A 131 15.24 -10.29 -2.75
C ALA A 131 14.78 -10.07 -1.32
N PRO A 132 15.28 -10.90 -0.44
CA PRO A 132 14.50 -11.29 0.70
C PRO A 132 14.51 -10.20 1.76
N TYR A 133 13.37 -9.54 1.93
CA TYR A 133 13.04 -9.23 3.30
C TYR A 133 12.81 -10.56 4.04
N ASP A 134 12.94 -10.54 5.34
CA ASP A 134 13.10 -11.73 6.16
C ASP A 134 12.19 -12.93 5.81
N THR A 135 10.89 -12.68 5.57
CA THR A 135 9.91 -13.75 5.25
C THR A 135 10.13 -14.39 3.87
N LEU A 136 10.78 -13.68 2.98
CA LEU A 136 11.01 -14.15 1.64
C LEU A 136 12.21 -15.07 1.51
N GLU A 137 13.17 -14.94 2.41
CA GLU A 137 14.29 -15.86 2.51
C GLU A 137 13.80 -17.30 2.72
N GLU A 138 12.71 -17.49 3.48
CA GLU A 138 12.09 -18.81 3.67
C GLU A 138 11.43 -19.32 2.39
N VAL A 139 10.71 -18.45 1.67
CA VAL A 139 10.08 -18.82 0.38
C VAL A 139 11.11 -19.24 -0.65
N ILE A 140 12.27 -18.58 -0.67
CA ILE A 140 13.38 -18.94 -1.54
C ILE A 140 14.05 -20.22 -1.04
N GLY A 141 14.16 -20.42 0.29
CA GLY A 141 14.81 -21.55 0.90
C GLY A 141 16.28 -21.31 1.21
N ILE A 142 16.70 -20.05 1.42
CA ILE A 142 18.09 -19.71 1.82
C ILE A 142 18.28 -19.66 3.33
N ARG A 143 17.23 -19.79 4.11
CA ARG A 143 17.31 -20.06 5.56
C ARG A 143 17.25 -21.55 5.83
N ASP A 144 17.91 -21.97 6.88
CA ASP A 144 17.80 -23.33 7.45
C ASP A 144 16.41 -23.53 8.12
N SER A 145 15.33 -23.24 7.41
CA SER A 145 13.99 -23.56 7.87
C SER A 145 13.58 -24.91 7.31
N TYR A 146 13.09 -25.80 8.18
CA TYR A 146 12.63 -27.15 7.81
C TYR A 146 11.30 -27.15 7.03
N GLY A 147 10.92 -26.02 6.39
CA GLY A 147 9.70 -25.90 5.61
C GLY A 147 9.85 -26.56 4.24
N LEU A 148 8.96 -27.48 3.91
CA LEU A 148 8.87 -28.04 2.57
C LEU A 148 8.18 -27.06 1.63
N GLY A 149 8.64 -26.97 0.37
CA GLY A 149 7.96 -26.22 -0.68
C GLY A 149 8.62 -24.88 -1.02
N SER A 150 9.85 -24.66 -0.60
CA SER A 150 10.66 -23.51 -1.02
C SER A 150 10.99 -23.56 -2.52
N LEU A 151 11.41 -22.43 -3.09
CA LEU A 151 11.84 -22.41 -4.50
C LEU A 151 13.05 -23.32 -4.74
N GLN A 152 13.96 -23.45 -3.76
CA GLN A 152 15.10 -24.35 -3.85
C GLN A 152 14.67 -25.81 -3.89
N ASP A 153 13.62 -26.22 -3.17
CA ASP A 153 13.07 -27.58 -3.23
C ASP A 153 12.55 -27.93 -4.65
N PHE A 154 12.16 -26.92 -5.42
CA PHE A 154 11.78 -27.06 -6.83
C PHE A 154 12.97 -26.89 -7.78
N GLY A 155 14.20 -26.90 -7.30
CA GLY A 155 15.41 -26.81 -8.11
C GLY A 155 15.74 -25.39 -8.62
N VAL A 156 15.11 -24.35 -8.08
CA VAL A 156 15.44 -22.96 -8.41
C VAL A 156 16.73 -22.58 -7.69
N LYS A 157 17.71 -22.11 -8.45
CA LYS A 157 18.98 -21.59 -7.88
C LYS A 157 18.83 -20.11 -7.62
N TYR A 158 19.06 -19.70 -6.39
CA TYR A 158 19.08 -18.31 -5.97
C TYR A 158 20.47 -17.70 -6.15
N ARG A 159 20.49 -16.44 -6.57
CA ARG A 159 21.67 -15.57 -6.58
C ARG A 159 21.21 -14.16 -6.29
N GLU A 160 22.01 -13.36 -5.63
CA GLU A 160 21.73 -11.95 -5.38
C GLU A 160 22.84 -11.04 -5.95
N VAL A 161 22.44 -9.80 -6.22
CA VAL A 161 23.34 -8.70 -6.49
C VAL A 161 23.42 -7.89 -5.20
N PRO A 162 24.60 -7.76 -4.58
CA PRO A 162 24.73 -6.96 -3.37
C PRO A 162 24.36 -5.50 -3.65
N LEU A 163 23.95 -4.79 -2.61
CA LEU A 163 23.70 -3.36 -2.71
C LEU A 163 25.03 -2.60 -2.80
N ALA A 164 25.02 -1.46 -3.49
CA ALA A 164 26.10 -0.50 -3.45
C ALA A 164 26.23 0.15 -2.06
N GLU A 165 27.34 0.82 -1.77
CA GLU A 165 27.60 1.47 -0.48
C GLU A 165 26.55 2.53 -0.12
N ASP A 166 25.92 3.16 -1.11
CA ASP A 166 24.83 4.12 -0.92
C ASP A 166 23.47 3.47 -0.63
N GLY A 167 23.41 2.14 -0.54
CA GLY A 167 22.19 1.36 -0.34
C GLY A 167 21.33 1.22 -1.60
N GLY A 168 21.82 1.63 -2.76
CA GLY A 168 21.18 1.46 -4.06
C GLY A 168 21.65 0.19 -4.79
N LEU A 169 21.25 0.07 -6.06
CA LEU A 169 21.68 -1.04 -6.91
C LEU A 169 23.17 -0.89 -7.29
N ASP A 170 23.93 -1.97 -7.12
CA ASP A 170 25.30 -2.04 -7.69
C ASP A 170 25.21 -2.31 -9.19
N TRP A 171 25.33 -1.24 -9.97
CA TRP A 171 25.20 -1.28 -11.42
C TRP A 171 26.29 -2.11 -12.10
N ASN A 172 27.51 -2.11 -11.55
CA ASN A 172 28.63 -2.86 -12.11
C ASN A 172 28.45 -4.36 -11.90
N VAL A 173 28.03 -4.74 -10.70
CA VAL A 173 27.76 -6.15 -10.39
C VAL A 173 26.54 -6.65 -11.14
N LEU A 174 25.49 -5.82 -11.27
CA LEU A 174 24.27 -6.16 -12.01
C LEU A 174 24.60 -6.46 -13.50
N GLU A 175 25.52 -5.71 -14.11
CA GLU A 175 25.92 -5.92 -15.50
C GLU A 175 26.50 -7.32 -15.75
N GLY A 176 27.21 -7.89 -14.78
CA GLY A 176 27.79 -9.23 -14.88
C GLY A 176 26.92 -10.35 -14.28
N ALA A 177 25.87 -9.99 -13.57
CA ALA A 177 25.08 -10.97 -12.80
C ALA A 177 24.08 -11.75 -13.64
N VAL A 178 23.56 -11.16 -14.70
CA VAL A 178 22.53 -11.78 -15.56
C VAL A 178 23.19 -12.66 -16.60
N THR A 179 22.74 -13.89 -16.74
CA THR A 179 23.24 -14.86 -17.73
C THR A 179 22.11 -15.42 -18.57
N ALA A 180 22.41 -16.17 -19.61
CA ALA A 180 21.42 -16.88 -20.42
C ALA A 180 20.58 -17.88 -19.59
N GLN A 181 21.06 -18.30 -18.43
CA GLN A 181 20.36 -19.19 -17.51
C GLN A 181 19.46 -18.46 -16.52
N THR A 182 19.58 -17.14 -16.37
CA THR A 182 18.77 -16.33 -15.47
C THR A 182 17.34 -16.27 -16.01
N ARG A 183 16.41 -16.95 -15.35
CA ARG A 183 15.01 -17.04 -15.78
C ARG A 183 14.15 -15.90 -15.26
N CYS A 184 14.42 -15.48 -14.03
CA CYS A 184 13.68 -14.40 -13.36
C CYS A 184 14.67 -13.50 -12.64
N ALA A 185 14.46 -12.22 -12.74
CA ALA A 185 15.11 -11.19 -11.92
C ALA A 185 14.02 -10.49 -11.11
N LEU A 186 14.23 -10.41 -9.82
CA LEU A 186 13.28 -9.84 -8.90
C LEU A 186 13.87 -8.57 -8.30
N ILE A 187 13.08 -7.51 -8.32
CA ILE A 187 13.44 -6.20 -7.78
C ILE A 187 12.48 -5.87 -6.65
N GLN A 188 12.99 -5.79 -5.44
CA GLN A 188 12.23 -5.28 -4.30
C GLN A 188 12.35 -3.75 -4.26
N ARG A 189 11.26 -3.02 -4.44
CA ARG A 189 11.25 -1.55 -4.54
C ARG A 189 11.51 -0.89 -3.19
N SER A 190 10.78 -1.27 -2.16
CA SER A 190 10.89 -0.71 -0.80
C SER A 190 12.01 -1.36 0.02
N CYS A 191 12.41 -0.70 1.08
CA CYS A 191 13.55 -1.11 1.90
C CYS A 191 13.30 -2.38 2.74
N GLY A 192 12.05 -2.73 3.07
CA GLY A 192 11.79 -3.74 4.10
C GLY A 192 12.42 -3.32 5.43
N TYR A 193 13.00 -4.25 6.17
CA TYR A 193 13.75 -3.95 7.40
C TYR A 193 15.26 -3.78 7.17
N SER A 194 15.64 -3.32 5.97
CA SER A 194 17.02 -3.01 5.65
C SER A 194 17.27 -1.51 5.70
N TRP A 195 18.42 -1.12 6.25
CA TRP A 195 18.85 0.28 6.21
C TRP A 195 19.35 0.63 4.79
N ARG A 196 18.44 0.72 3.86
CA ARG A 196 18.69 1.07 2.46
C ARG A 196 17.64 2.01 1.93
N ARG A 197 17.95 2.71 0.85
CA ARG A 197 16.97 3.54 0.17
C ARG A 197 16.01 2.69 -0.68
N SER A 198 14.79 3.16 -0.86
CA SER A 198 13.85 2.65 -1.85
C SER A 198 14.29 3.03 -3.27
N LEU A 199 13.82 2.25 -4.26
CA LEU A 199 14.18 2.44 -5.67
C LEU A 199 13.14 3.28 -6.39
N SER A 200 13.58 4.28 -7.15
CA SER A 200 12.74 5.03 -8.06
C SER A 200 12.32 4.18 -9.25
N VAL A 201 11.21 4.56 -9.91
CA VAL A 201 10.79 3.91 -11.14
C VAL A 201 11.83 4.09 -12.26
N ASP A 202 12.58 5.19 -12.28
CA ASP A 202 13.67 5.41 -13.22
C ASP A 202 14.85 4.44 -13.00
N GLU A 203 15.20 4.16 -11.74
CA GLU A 203 16.22 3.15 -11.43
C GLU A 203 15.76 1.75 -11.81
N ILE A 204 14.49 1.43 -11.55
CA ILE A 204 13.88 0.18 -12.00
C ILE A 204 13.91 0.08 -13.52
N ALA A 205 13.59 1.15 -14.25
CA ALA A 205 13.67 1.19 -15.71
C ALA A 205 15.10 0.91 -16.22
N ARG A 206 16.11 1.53 -15.59
CA ARG A 206 17.51 1.29 -15.90
C ARG A 206 17.91 -0.16 -15.66
N ALA A 207 17.51 -0.73 -14.50
CA ALA A 207 17.78 -2.13 -14.18
C ALA A 207 17.13 -3.09 -15.19
N ILE A 208 15.86 -2.86 -15.54
CA ILE A 208 15.15 -3.64 -16.56
C ILE A 208 15.90 -3.62 -17.89
N LYS A 209 16.32 -2.42 -18.35
CA LYS A 209 17.07 -2.26 -19.60
C LYS A 209 18.35 -3.09 -19.56
N MET A 210 19.14 -3.01 -18.50
CA MET A 210 20.40 -3.76 -18.35
C MET A 210 20.14 -5.28 -18.36
N ILE A 211 19.15 -5.76 -17.61
CA ILE A 211 18.78 -7.17 -17.54
C ILE A 211 18.35 -7.68 -18.94
N LYS A 212 17.49 -6.92 -19.64
CA LYS A 212 16.96 -7.32 -20.94
C LYS A 212 18.01 -7.26 -22.07
N MET A 213 19.00 -6.40 -21.95
CA MET A 213 20.14 -6.36 -22.90
C MET A 213 20.96 -7.65 -22.80
N GLN A 214 21.13 -8.21 -21.62
CA GLN A 214 21.92 -9.43 -21.41
C GLN A 214 21.09 -10.71 -21.65
N ASN A 215 19.83 -10.70 -21.21
CA ASN A 215 18.91 -11.81 -21.43
C ASN A 215 17.48 -11.28 -21.70
N PRO A 216 17.10 -11.11 -22.97
CA PRO A 216 15.75 -10.65 -23.34
C PRO A 216 14.63 -11.54 -22.82
N ASN A 217 14.90 -12.82 -22.55
CA ASN A 217 13.93 -13.79 -22.06
C ASN A 217 13.83 -13.83 -20.52
N CYS A 218 14.71 -13.15 -19.79
CA CYS A 218 14.62 -13.03 -18.34
C CYS A 218 13.34 -12.30 -17.95
N VAL A 219 12.51 -12.89 -17.12
CA VAL A 219 11.31 -12.24 -16.56
C VAL A 219 11.75 -11.25 -15.49
N VAL A 220 11.36 -9.99 -15.60
CA VAL A 220 11.61 -9.00 -14.55
C VAL A 220 10.32 -8.80 -13.77
N MET A 221 10.35 -9.17 -12.51
CA MET A 221 9.27 -8.99 -11.55
C MET A 221 9.67 -7.92 -10.52
N VAL A 222 8.74 -7.04 -10.17
CA VAL A 222 8.94 -6.04 -9.13
C VAL A 222 7.97 -6.29 -7.98
N ASP A 223 8.49 -6.45 -6.78
CA ASP A 223 7.71 -6.28 -5.56
C ASP A 223 7.48 -4.78 -5.38
N ASN A 224 6.24 -4.36 -5.64
CA ASN A 224 5.86 -2.95 -5.66
C ASN A 224 5.25 -2.48 -4.34
N CYS A 225 5.21 -3.34 -3.32
CA CYS A 225 4.71 -2.97 -2.00
C CYS A 225 5.30 -1.65 -1.51
N TYR A 226 4.46 -0.78 -0.99
CA TYR A 226 4.78 0.58 -0.52
C TYR A 226 5.14 1.60 -1.62
N GLY A 227 5.34 1.15 -2.87
CA GLY A 227 5.70 2.03 -3.98
C GLY A 227 4.52 2.51 -4.80
N GLU A 228 3.37 1.85 -4.71
CA GLU A 228 2.19 2.16 -5.49
C GLU A 228 1.71 3.59 -5.22
N PHE A 229 1.41 4.34 -6.27
CA PHE A 229 0.96 5.75 -6.24
C PHE A 229 1.98 6.76 -5.67
N VAL A 230 3.18 6.33 -5.30
CA VAL A 230 4.23 7.24 -4.82
C VAL A 230 4.84 8.07 -5.94
N GLU A 231 4.79 7.55 -7.16
CA GLU A 231 5.17 8.26 -8.38
C GLU A 231 3.99 8.32 -9.37
N THR A 232 4.13 9.09 -10.45
CA THR A 232 3.08 9.17 -11.49
C THR A 232 3.15 8.04 -12.50
N ILE A 233 4.24 7.29 -12.50
CA ILE A 233 4.49 6.12 -13.34
C ILE A 233 4.73 4.90 -12.46
N GLU A 234 4.44 3.72 -13.03
CA GLU A 234 4.53 2.44 -12.32
C GLU A 234 5.48 1.50 -13.08
N PRO A 235 6.08 0.50 -12.43
CA PRO A 235 7.08 -0.35 -13.06
C PRO A 235 6.65 -1.06 -14.36
N PRO A 236 5.40 -1.48 -14.57
CA PRO A 236 4.98 -2.04 -15.87
C PRO A 236 5.06 -1.03 -17.02
N MET A 237 4.84 0.26 -16.74
CA MET A 237 4.94 1.33 -17.76
C MET A 237 6.37 1.51 -18.29
N VAL A 238 7.36 1.05 -17.54
CA VAL A 238 8.79 1.12 -17.91
C VAL A 238 9.37 -0.25 -18.25
N GLY A 239 8.53 -1.26 -18.42
CA GLY A 239 8.93 -2.55 -18.99
C GLY A 239 9.07 -3.71 -18.00
N ALA A 240 8.66 -3.58 -16.74
CA ALA A 240 8.55 -4.73 -15.85
C ALA A 240 7.57 -5.75 -16.42
N ASP A 241 7.94 -7.02 -16.38
CA ASP A 241 7.07 -8.10 -16.88
C ASP A 241 5.92 -8.40 -15.92
N LEU A 242 6.16 -8.26 -14.62
CA LEU A 242 5.18 -8.41 -13.55
C LEU A 242 5.46 -7.42 -12.42
N ILE A 243 4.39 -7.03 -11.74
CA ILE A 243 4.42 -6.46 -10.38
C ILE A 243 3.50 -7.27 -9.49
N ALA A 244 3.79 -7.27 -8.21
CA ALA A 244 2.90 -7.80 -7.18
C ALA A 244 2.91 -6.88 -5.95
N GLY A 245 1.84 -6.95 -5.17
CA GLY A 245 1.72 -6.21 -3.92
C GLY A 245 0.51 -6.62 -3.10
N SER A 246 0.41 -6.06 -1.91
CA SER A 246 -0.63 -6.36 -0.93
C SER A 246 -1.71 -5.28 -0.90
N LEU A 247 -2.97 -5.70 -0.76
CA LEU A 247 -4.11 -4.78 -0.63
C LEU A 247 -4.30 -4.24 0.79
N ILE A 248 -3.65 -4.80 1.81
CA ILE A 248 -3.61 -4.16 3.13
C ILE A 248 -2.59 -3.03 3.22
N LYS A 249 -1.90 -2.73 2.09
CA LYS A 249 -0.94 -1.64 1.91
C LYS A 249 -1.53 -0.56 1.00
N ASN A 250 -0.67 0.15 0.26
CA ASN A 250 -1.06 1.31 -0.54
C ASN A 250 -2.34 1.13 -1.38
N PRO A 251 -2.50 0.06 -2.21
CA PRO A 251 -3.66 -0.04 -3.09
C PRO A 251 -4.99 -0.29 -2.38
N GLY A 252 -4.96 -0.69 -1.12
CA GLY A 252 -6.15 -0.92 -0.33
C GLY A 252 -6.72 0.32 0.34
N GLY A 253 -5.99 1.45 0.34
CA GLY A 253 -6.46 2.76 0.78
C GLY A 253 -7.08 2.78 2.17
N THR A 254 -6.55 1.99 3.12
CA THR A 254 -7.04 1.81 4.49
C THR A 254 -8.41 1.09 4.62
N ILE A 255 -8.95 0.60 3.51
CA ILE A 255 -10.32 0.03 3.47
C ILE A 255 -10.30 -1.47 3.14
N ALA A 256 -9.38 -1.92 2.26
CA ALA A 256 -9.35 -3.32 1.87
C ALA A 256 -8.87 -4.22 3.03
N PRO A 257 -9.70 -5.18 3.48
CA PRO A 257 -9.42 -5.93 4.71
C PRO A 257 -8.37 -7.03 4.54
N CYS A 258 -8.04 -7.39 3.31
CA CYS A 258 -7.12 -8.47 2.97
C CYS A 258 -6.76 -8.42 1.48
N GLY A 259 -5.98 -9.39 1.02
CA GLY A 259 -5.78 -9.63 -0.40
C GLY A 259 -4.48 -9.09 -0.95
N GLY A 260 -4.32 -9.32 -2.25
CA GLY A 260 -3.15 -8.88 -3.01
C GLY A 260 -3.46 -8.81 -4.50
N TYR A 261 -2.50 -8.32 -5.25
CA TYR A 261 -2.61 -8.21 -6.70
C TYR A 261 -1.34 -8.69 -7.41
N VAL A 262 -1.52 -9.15 -8.62
CA VAL A 262 -0.46 -9.35 -9.63
C VAL A 262 -0.90 -8.64 -10.89
N ALA A 263 -0.03 -7.81 -11.48
CA ALA A 263 -0.31 -7.11 -12.73
C ALA A 263 0.93 -7.13 -13.63
N GLY A 264 0.74 -7.10 -14.95
CA GLY A 264 1.83 -7.13 -15.91
C GLY A 264 1.44 -7.75 -17.23
N LYS A 265 2.36 -8.49 -17.85
CA LYS A 265 2.13 -9.18 -19.11
C LYS A 265 1.15 -10.32 -18.96
N GLY A 266 0.14 -10.37 -19.81
CA GLY A 266 -1.00 -11.29 -19.70
C GLY A 266 -0.61 -12.76 -19.57
N LYS A 267 0.44 -13.22 -20.28
CA LYS A 267 0.94 -14.61 -20.16
C LYS A 267 1.41 -14.97 -18.75
N TRP A 268 2.05 -14.02 -18.04
CA TRP A 268 2.57 -14.25 -16.69
C TRP A 268 1.46 -14.09 -15.64
N VAL A 269 0.54 -13.17 -15.88
CA VAL A 269 -0.67 -13.02 -15.02
C VAL A 269 -1.52 -14.30 -15.09
N LYS A 270 -1.70 -14.88 -16.27
CA LYS A 270 -2.38 -16.19 -16.43
C LYS A 270 -1.66 -17.33 -15.70
N ALA A 271 -0.33 -17.34 -15.74
CA ALA A 271 0.45 -18.35 -15.03
C ALA A 271 0.29 -18.20 -13.50
N ALA A 272 0.29 -16.98 -13.00
CA ALA A 272 0.02 -16.69 -11.59
C ALA A 272 -1.40 -17.12 -11.19
N ALA A 273 -2.41 -16.84 -12.02
CA ALA A 273 -3.79 -17.26 -11.81
C ALA A 273 -3.92 -18.79 -11.70
N ALA A 274 -3.28 -19.52 -12.59
CA ALA A 274 -3.29 -20.99 -12.57
C ALA A 274 -2.64 -21.56 -11.30
N ARG A 275 -1.69 -20.84 -10.71
CA ARG A 275 -1.05 -21.24 -9.45
C ARG A 275 -1.88 -20.84 -8.23
N LEU A 276 -2.60 -19.72 -8.31
CA LEU A 276 -3.46 -19.21 -7.25
C LEU A 276 -4.69 -20.12 -7.02
N SER A 277 -5.32 -20.57 -8.10
CA SER A 277 -6.49 -21.47 -8.07
C SER A 277 -6.08 -22.93 -8.26
N ALA A 278 -6.22 -23.42 -9.48
CA ALA A 278 -5.69 -24.70 -9.91
C ALA A 278 -5.49 -24.68 -11.43
N PRO A 279 -4.54 -25.45 -11.98
CA PRO A 279 -4.39 -25.57 -13.43
C PRO A 279 -5.72 -26.00 -14.09
N GLY A 280 -6.15 -25.24 -15.09
CA GLY A 280 -7.40 -25.48 -15.82
C GLY A 280 -8.64 -24.76 -15.26
N LEU A 281 -8.60 -24.25 -14.03
CA LEU A 281 -9.72 -23.48 -13.45
C LEU A 281 -9.55 -21.96 -13.66
N GLY A 282 -8.32 -21.47 -13.72
CA GLY A 282 -8.04 -20.06 -13.98
C GLY A 282 -8.63 -19.10 -12.92
N ILE A 283 -9.08 -17.94 -13.37
CA ILE A 283 -9.68 -16.90 -12.52
C ILE A 283 -11.19 -17.06 -12.36
N ASP A 284 -11.80 -17.99 -13.07
CA ASP A 284 -13.26 -18.19 -13.08
C ASP A 284 -13.76 -18.89 -11.80
N CYS A 285 -12.83 -19.39 -10.98
CA CYS A 285 -13.12 -20.04 -9.70
C CYS A 285 -12.92 -19.11 -8.51
N GLY A 286 -13.56 -19.49 -7.40
CA GLY A 286 -13.47 -18.80 -6.12
C GLY A 286 -14.58 -17.80 -5.92
N SER A 287 -14.85 -17.47 -4.66
CA SER A 287 -15.85 -16.50 -4.26
C SER A 287 -15.18 -15.27 -3.67
N THR A 288 -15.77 -14.10 -3.90
CA THR A 288 -15.41 -12.86 -3.23
C THR A 288 -16.67 -12.28 -2.59
N PRO A 289 -16.76 -12.14 -1.26
CA PRO A 289 -17.90 -11.52 -0.61
C PRO A 289 -18.15 -10.08 -1.12
N GLY A 290 -19.42 -9.67 -1.19
CA GLY A 290 -19.77 -8.37 -1.77
C GLY A 290 -19.26 -7.16 -0.99
N ASP A 291 -19.17 -7.26 0.32
CA ASP A 291 -18.57 -6.26 1.19
C ASP A 291 -17.05 -6.11 0.91
N VAL A 292 -16.34 -7.21 0.72
CA VAL A 292 -14.92 -7.21 0.34
C VAL A 292 -14.74 -6.62 -1.06
N MET A 293 -15.60 -6.96 -2.03
CA MET A 293 -15.54 -6.40 -3.38
C MET A 293 -15.72 -4.88 -3.37
N ARG A 294 -16.71 -4.39 -2.61
CA ARG A 294 -16.92 -2.94 -2.41
C ARG A 294 -15.69 -2.30 -1.77
N ALA A 295 -15.11 -2.93 -0.74
CA ALA A 295 -13.92 -2.43 -0.07
C ALA A 295 -12.71 -2.31 -1.02
N TYR A 296 -12.53 -3.24 -1.94
CA TYR A 296 -11.47 -3.17 -2.94
C TYR A 296 -11.62 -1.97 -3.87
N PHE A 297 -12.80 -1.74 -4.42
CA PHE A 297 -13.06 -0.58 -5.27
C PHE A 297 -12.92 0.73 -4.50
N GLN A 298 -13.49 0.81 -3.31
CA GLN A 298 -13.43 2.02 -2.49
C GLN A 298 -12.01 2.30 -2.02
N GLY A 299 -11.28 1.27 -1.58
CA GLY A 299 -9.90 1.39 -1.17
C GLY A 299 -9.00 1.85 -2.31
N LEU A 300 -9.12 1.24 -3.49
CA LEU A 300 -8.37 1.64 -4.68
C LEU A 300 -8.63 3.10 -5.07
N PHE A 301 -9.88 3.56 -4.96
CA PHE A 301 -10.23 4.95 -5.21
C PHE A 301 -9.57 5.92 -4.22
N LEU A 302 -9.49 5.55 -2.95
CA LEU A 302 -8.89 6.36 -1.88
C LEU A 302 -7.35 6.30 -1.85
N SER A 303 -6.76 5.26 -2.45
CA SER A 303 -5.32 4.99 -2.35
C SER A 303 -4.42 6.18 -2.67
N PRO A 304 -4.63 6.98 -3.75
CA PRO A 304 -3.76 8.13 -4.02
C PRO A 304 -3.75 9.15 -2.88
N GLN A 305 -4.91 9.40 -2.25
CA GLN A 305 -5.01 10.31 -1.11
C GLN A 305 -4.27 9.75 0.11
N MET A 306 -4.49 8.49 0.45
CA MET A 306 -3.86 7.85 1.61
C MET A 306 -2.34 7.78 1.46
N VAL A 307 -1.86 7.45 0.27
CA VAL A 307 -0.43 7.46 -0.05
C VAL A 307 0.15 8.86 0.08
N GLY A 308 -0.55 9.88 -0.40
CA GLY A 308 -0.13 11.28 -0.24
C GLY A 308 0.01 11.69 1.23
N GLU A 309 -0.94 11.32 2.07
CA GLU A 309 -0.90 11.60 3.50
C GLU A 309 0.24 10.84 4.22
N ALA A 310 0.48 9.58 3.83
CA ALA A 310 1.61 8.81 4.33
C ALA A 310 2.97 9.45 3.96
N ILE A 311 3.12 9.94 2.73
CA ILE A 311 4.33 10.65 2.28
C ILE A 311 4.54 11.93 3.09
N LYS A 312 3.49 12.73 3.31
CA LYS A 312 3.58 13.95 4.15
C LYS A 312 3.97 13.60 5.59
N GLY A 313 3.38 12.55 6.16
CA GLY A 313 3.79 12.00 7.46
C GLY A 313 5.26 11.61 7.50
N GLY A 314 5.74 10.93 6.47
CA GLY A 314 7.15 10.55 6.32
C GLY A 314 8.09 11.78 6.25
N PHE A 315 7.74 12.82 5.51
CA PHE A 315 8.49 14.07 5.50
C PHE A 315 8.57 14.70 6.89
N LEU A 316 7.44 14.73 7.61
CA LEU A 316 7.37 15.30 8.95
C LEU A 316 8.23 14.52 9.95
N ILE A 317 8.15 13.18 9.94
CA ILE A 317 8.99 12.33 10.79
C ILE A 317 10.47 12.58 10.50
N ALA A 318 10.86 12.61 9.23
CA ALA A 318 12.25 12.85 8.84
C ALA A 318 12.76 14.20 9.33
N GLU A 319 12.01 15.28 9.13
CA GLU A 319 12.38 16.63 9.54
C GLU A 319 12.55 16.73 11.07
N VAL A 320 11.57 16.23 11.83
CA VAL A 320 11.57 16.28 13.29
C VAL A 320 12.69 15.41 13.86
N MET A 321 12.82 14.16 13.42
CA MET A 321 13.81 13.24 13.99
C MET A 321 15.24 13.63 13.61
N ALA A 322 15.46 14.10 12.38
CA ALA A 322 16.78 14.62 11.98
C ALA A 322 17.18 15.87 12.78
N SER A 323 16.23 16.78 13.07
CA SER A 323 16.50 17.98 13.90
C SER A 323 16.93 17.62 15.33
N ARG A 324 16.57 16.42 15.80
CA ARG A 324 16.99 15.86 17.10
C ARG A 324 18.29 15.05 17.03
N GLY A 325 18.92 14.99 15.85
CA GLY A 325 20.20 14.30 15.65
C GLY A 325 20.10 12.80 15.37
N TYR A 326 18.87 12.26 15.15
CA TYR A 326 18.71 10.88 14.72
C TYR A 326 19.03 10.74 13.23
N LYS A 327 19.63 9.62 12.85
CA LYS A 327 19.75 9.28 11.43
C LYS A 327 18.40 8.83 10.91
N VAL A 328 18.05 9.30 9.72
CA VAL A 328 16.77 8.99 9.08
C VAL A 328 16.98 8.54 7.63
N GLN A 329 16.12 7.65 7.15
CA GLN A 329 16.13 7.17 5.78
C GLN A 329 14.68 7.03 5.27
N PRO A 330 14.29 7.77 4.22
CA PRO A 330 15.03 8.78 3.47
C PRO A 330 15.38 10.03 4.30
N LEU A 331 16.35 10.82 3.83
CA LEU A 331 16.70 12.10 4.44
C LEU A 331 15.53 13.12 4.32
N PRO A 332 15.50 14.18 5.16
CA PRO A 332 14.51 15.25 5.01
C PRO A 332 14.48 15.80 3.58
N ARG A 333 13.27 16.06 3.06
CA ARG A 333 13.01 16.77 1.79
C ARG A 333 13.54 16.10 0.51
N VAL A 334 14.13 14.89 0.59
CA VAL A 334 14.49 14.15 -0.63
C VAL A 334 13.26 13.50 -1.25
N PRO A 335 13.26 13.24 -2.58
CA PRO A 335 12.18 12.52 -3.24
C PRO A 335 11.89 11.17 -2.56
N ARG A 336 10.62 10.79 -2.54
CA ARG A 336 10.14 9.54 -1.98
C ARG A 336 9.84 8.55 -3.09
N HIS A 337 10.18 7.29 -2.86
CA HIS A 337 9.93 6.19 -3.80
C HIS A 337 9.14 5.04 -3.16
N ASP A 338 8.89 5.15 -1.85
CA ASP A 338 7.94 4.37 -1.06
C ASP A 338 7.32 5.23 0.05
N THR A 339 6.45 4.65 0.86
CA THR A 339 5.79 5.33 1.99
C THR A 339 6.47 5.07 3.33
N VAL A 340 7.62 4.41 3.34
CA VAL A 340 8.33 4.05 4.58
C VAL A 340 9.32 5.13 4.98
N GLN A 341 9.31 5.50 6.27
CA GLN A 341 10.31 6.35 6.89
C GLN A 341 11.01 5.60 8.01
N ALA A 342 12.27 5.29 7.84
CA ALA A 342 13.10 4.68 8.86
C ALA A 342 13.79 5.72 9.74
N VAL A 343 13.93 5.41 11.02
CA VAL A 343 14.68 6.20 12.01
C VAL A 343 15.58 5.28 12.81
N GLU A 344 16.89 5.54 12.79
CA GLU A 344 17.88 4.81 13.60
C GLU A 344 17.81 5.32 15.04
N LEU A 345 17.32 4.50 15.96
CA LEU A 345 17.17 4.84 17.37
C LEU A 345 18.40 4.46 18.22
N GLY A 346 19.21 3.54 17.73
CA GLY A 346 20.50 3.17 18.29
C GLY A 346 20.45 2.35 19.58
N SER A 347 19.27 2.09 20.15
CA SER A 347 19.11 1.18 21.27
C SER A 347 17.75 0.49 21.31
N ARG A 348 17.72 -0.67 21.94
CA ARG A 348 16.52 -1.45 22.17
C ARG A 348 15.46 -0.65 22.95
N GLU A 349 15.88 0.04 23.98
CA GLU A 349 15.01 0.79 24.89
C GLU A 349 14.29 1.92 24.15
N ARG A 350 14.99 2.65 23.29
CA ARG A 350 14.39 3.72 22.47
C ARG A 350 13.43 3.16 21.42
N LEU A 351 13.76 2.03 20.81
CA LEU A 351 12.84 1.36 19.86
C LEU A 351 11.54 0.97 20.56
N LEU A 352 11.62 0.36 21.72
CA LEU A 352 10.43 0.00 22.51
C LEU A 352 9.65 1.24 22.92
N ALA A 353 10.30 2.27 23.43
CA ALA A 353 9.66 3.53 23.86
C ALA A 353 8.96 4.24 22.70
N PHE A 354 9.57 4.25 21.50
CA PHE A 354 8.97 4.80 20.29
C PHE A 354 7.68 4.05 19.93
N CYS A 355 7.74 2.73 19.82
CA CYS A 355 6.58 1.89 19.49
C CYS A 355 5.47 1.99 20.56
N GLU A 356 5.83 2.06 21.84
CA GLU A 356 4.85 2.28 22.91
C GLU A 356 4.16 3.65 22.81
N ALA A 357 4.89 4.69 22.44
CA ALA A 357 4.30 6.03 22.24
C ALA A 357 3.34 6.05 21.05
N VAL A 358 3.70 5.41 19.95
CA VAL A 358 2.83 5.26 18.78
C VAL A 358 1.57 4.48 19.14
N GLN A 359 1.69 3.35 19.83
CA GLN A 359 0.54 2.53 20.24
C GLN A 359 -0.42 3.32 21.14
N ARG A 360 0.09 4.08 22.12
CA ARG A 360 -0.73 4.91 22.98
C ARG A 360 -1.51 6.00 22.24
N SER A 361 -0.98 6.46 21.12
CA SER A 361 -1.60 7.49 20.28
C SER A 361 -2.46 6.91 19.15
N SER A 362 -2.59 5.59 19.07
CA SER A 362 -3.36 4.91 18.03
C SER A 362 -4.86 4.84 18.39
N PRO A 363 -5.76 4.78 17.40
CA PRO A 363 -7.21 4.73 17.64
C PRO A 363 -7.68 3.37 18.21
N VAL A 364 -6.95 2.30 17.94
CA VAL A 364 -7.27 0.94 18.38
C VAL A 364 -6.20 0.45 19.36
N GLY A 365 -6.60 -0.12 20.47
CA GLY A 365 -5.68 -0.72 21.43
C GLY A 365 -4.73 0.28 22.11
N SER A 366 -5.04 1.56 22.19
CA SER A 366 -4.19 2.59 22.83
C SER A 366 -3.83 2.31 24.30
N PHE A 367 -4.61 1.47 24.97
CA PHE A 367 -4.39 1.03 26.34
C PHE A 367 -3.50 -0.21 26.46
N THR A 368 -3.10 -0.81 25.34
CA THR A 368 -2.23 -1.97 25.32
C THR A 368 -0.77 -1.54 25.18
N LYS A 369 0.12 -2.43 25.62
CA LYS A 369 1.56 -2.26 25.43
C LYS A 369 2.04 -3.23 24.36
N PRO A 370 2.72 -2.75 23.28
CA PRO A 370 3.30 -3.66 22.29
C PRO A 370 4.29 -4.60 22.94
N ILE A 371 4.24 -5.86 22.53
CA ILE A 371 5.13 -6.92 23.05
C ILE A 371 6.09 -7.33 21.95
N VAL A 372 7.35 -7.47 22.32
CA VAL A 372 8.36 -8.08 21.46
C VAL A 372 8.02 -9.56 21.27
N GLY A 373 8.06 -10.03 20.04
CA GLY A 373 7.77 -11.41 19.72
C GLY A 373 8.53 -11.94 18.51
N SER A 374 8.69 -13.25 18.48
CA SER A 374 9.15 -13.96 17.28
C SER A 374 7.96 -14.10 16.33
N THR A 375 8.10 -13.60 15.12
CA THR A 375 7.08 -13.72 14.09
C THR A 375 7.60 -14.67 13.01
N PRO A 376 6.79 -15.64 12.55
CA PRO A 376 7.21 -16.54 11.48
C PRO A 376 7.75 -15.78 10.27
N GLY A 377 8.88 -16.24 9.75
CA GLY A 377 9.53 -15.63 8.61
C GLY A 377 10.51 -14.49 8.94
N TYR A 378 10.59 -14.01 10.17
CA TYR A 378 11.56 -12.97 10.55
C TYR A 378 12.81 -13.57 11.22
N ALA A 379 13.98 -12.99 10.89
CA ALA A 379 15.28 -13.46 11.42
C ALA A 379 15.54 -13.04 12.87
N SER A 380 14.85 -12.02 13.35
CA SER A 380 14.97 -11.48 14.70
C SER A 380 13.58 -11.28 15.31
N GLU A 381 13.53 -11.15 16.63
CA GLU A 381 12.33 -10.65 17.28
C GLU A 381 11.98 -9.27 16.70
N VAL A 382 10.69 -8.98 16.60
CA VAL A 382 10.15 -7.69 16.14
C VAL A 382 9.17 -7.14 17.15
N ILE A 383 9.03 -5.83 17.14
CA ILE A 383 7.96 -5.12 17.86
C ILE A 383 7.09 -4.42 16.83
N PHE A 384 5.77 -4.53 16.98
CA PHE A 384 4.77 -3.87 16.16
C PHE A 384 3.95 -2.90 17.00
N ALA A 385 3.75 -1.68 16.50
CA ALA A 385 2.76 -0.73 16.99
C ALA A 385 1.79 -0.44 15.83
N ASP A 386 0.68 -1.16 15.84
CA ASP A 386 -0.28 -1.24 14.74
C ASP A 386 -1.73 -1.07 15.24
N GLY A 387 -1.99 -0.05 16.01
CA GLY A 387 -3.33 0.25 16.48
C GLY A 387 -4.30 0.64 15.37
N THR A 388 -4.47 -0.26 14.40
CA THR A 388 -5.18 -0.11 13.12
C THR A 388 -6.53 -0.83 13.14
N PHE A 389 -7.47 -0.39 12.30
CA PHE A 389 -8.77 -1.06 12.14
C PHE A 389 -8.68 -2.33 11.31
N ILE A 390 -7.69 -2.39 10.41
CA ILE A 390 -7.37 -3.57 9.63
C ILE A 390 -6.05 -4.10 10.15
N ASP A 391 -6.10 -5.30 10.68
CA ASP A 391 -4.95 -5.97 11.29
C ASP A 391 -3.80 -6.11 10.28
N GLY A 392 -2.61 -5.63 10.65
CA GLY A 392 -1.45 -5.59 9.79
C GLY A 392 -1.49 -4.55 8.65
N SER A 393 -2.47 -3.63 8.65
CA SER A 393 -2.51 -2.53 7.66
C SER A 393 -1.35 -1.58 7.86
N THR A 394 -0.62 -1.33 6.77
CA THR A 394 0.46 -0.35 6.72
C THR A 394 0.08 0.94 6.00
N SER A 395 -1.16 1.03 5.51
CA SER A 395 -1.76 2.28 5.01
C SER A 395 -2.33 3.13 6.13
N GLU A 396 -2.76 2.51 7.22
CA GLU A 396 -3.06 3.18 8.48
C GLU A 396 -1.75 3.49 9.22
N LEU A 397 -1.80 4.38 10.20
CA LEU A 397 -0.60 4.75 10.95
C LEU A 397 -0.09 3.56 11.74
N SER A 398 1.13 3.13 11.44
CA SER A 398 1.81 2.04 12.12
C SER A 398 3.33 2.27 12.15
N CYS A 399 4.00 1.60 13.06
CA CYS A 399 5.43 1.46 13.02
C CYS A 399 5.85 0.12 13.61
N ASP A 400 6.97 -0.37 13.12
CA ASP A 400 7.55 -1.63 13.54
C ASP A 400 9.08 -1.57 13.47
N GLY A 401 9.73 -2.51 14.12
CA GLY A 401 11.18 -2.60 14.06
C GLY A 401 11.73 -3.92 14.56
N PRO A 402 12.76 -4.46 13.87
CA PRO A 402 13.45 -5.64 14.28
C PRO A 402 14.37 -5.32 15.49
N LEU A 403 14.41 -6.23 16.47
CA LEU A 403 15.24 -6.10 17.68
C LEU A 403 16.69 -6.47 17.39
N ARG A 404 17.29 -5.82 16.40
CA ARG A 404 18.70 -5.94 16.01
C ARG A 404 19.29 -4.57 15.69
N GLU A 405 20.59 -4.44 15.78
CA GLU A 405 21.28 -3.22 15.36
C GLU A 405 20.95 -2.87 13.89
N PRO A 406 20.76 -1.57 13.61
CA PRO A 406 20.95 -0.39 14.46
C PRO A 406 19.70 0.02 15.29
N TYR A 407 18.78 -0.90 15.57
CA TYR A 407 17.51 -0.66 16.28
C TYR A 407 16.70 0.44 15.59
N ALA A 408 16.50 0.26 14.31
CA ALA A 408 15.71 1.19 13.51
C ALA A 408 14.22 0.89 13.61
N VAL A 409 13.42 1.95 13.71
CA VAL A 409 11.97 1.88 13.56
C VAL A 409 11.60 2.27 12.13
N TYR A 410 10.62 1.57 11.55
CA TYR A 410 10.07 1.80 10.22
C TYR A 410 8.65 2.31 10.36
N CYS A 411 8.46 3.60 10.11
CA CYS A 411 7.18 4.29 10.22
C CYS A 411 6.48 4.32 8.87
N GLN A 412 5.17 4.13 8.85
CA GLN A 412 4.42 4.04 7.62
C GLN A 412 2.95 4.43 7.80
N GLY A 413 2.28 4.76 6.70
CA GLY A 413 0.86 5.03 6.69
C GLY A 413 0.45 6.33 7.37
N GLY A 414 -0.83 6.35 7.71
CA GLY A 414 -1.52 7.50 8.27
C GLY A 414 -2.57 8.06 7.32
N THR A 415 -3.81 8.16 7.80
CA THR A 415 -4.94 8.67 6.99
C THR A 415 -4.89 10.19 6.80
N HIS A 416 -4.12 10.87 7.62
CA HIS A 416 -3.78 12.28 7.49
C HIS A 416 -2.46 12.55 8.22
N TRP A 417 -1.59 13.39 7.66
CA TRP A 417 -0.28 13.73 8.23
C TRP A 417 -0.35 14.26 9.67
N THR A 418 -1.48 14.90 10.06
CA THR A 418 -1.67 15.40 11.45
C THR A 418 -1.67 14.29 12.49
N GLN A 419 -1.98 13.04 12.12
CA GLN A 419 -1.85 11.91 13.04
C GLN A 419 -0.39 11.75 13.47
N TRP A 420 0.56 11.77 12.50
CA TRP A 420 1.98 11.74 12.82
C TRP A 420 2.42 12.98 13.60
N ALA A 421 1.85 14.15 13.32
CA ALA A 421 2.16 15.37 14.08
C ALA A 421 1.79 15.22 15.58
N LEU A 422 0.64 14.62 15.88
CA LEU A 422 0.21 14.33 17.25
C LEU A 422 1.08 13.26 17.91
N VAL A 423 1.30 12.15 17.21
CA VAL A 423 2.09 11.01 17.70
C VAL A 423 3.52 11.44 18.02
N LEU A 424 4.15 12.24 17.17
CA LEU A 424 5.51 12.75 17.39
C LEU A 424 5.62 13.56 18.67
N GLY A 425 4.56 14.27 19.07
CA GLY A 425 4.53 14.97 20.36
C GLY A 425 4.72 14.05 21.55
N ASP A 426 4.18 12.82 21.48
CA ASP A 426 4.34 11.80 22.54
C ASP A 426 5.64 11.02 22.40
N VAL A 427 6.06 10.72 21.18
CA VAL A 427 7.35 10.09 20.90
C VAL A 427 8.50 10.94 21.46
N LEU A 428 8.52 12.25 21.19
CA LEU A 428 9.58 13.17 21.65
C LEU A 428 9.70 13.30 23.17
N LYS A 429 8.65 12.95 23.92
CA LYS A 429 8.68 12.88 25.39
C LYS A 429 9.20 11.54 25.90
N SER A 430 9.18 10.52 25.06
CA SER A 430 9.44 9.12 25.47
C SER A 430 10.84 8.63 25.13
N ILE A 431 11.58 9.26 24.18
CA ILE A 431 12.89 8.82 23.68
C ILE A 431 14.01 9.84 23.96
#